data_f23f84b9424bfa7cf710724f6cf927ee
#
_entry.id   f23f84b9424bfa7cf710724f6cf927ee
#
_cell.length_a   1.000
_cell.length_b   1.000
_cell.length_c   1.000
_cell.angle_alpha   90.00
_cell.angle_beta   90.00
_cell.angle_gamma   90.00
#
_symmetry.space_group_name_H-M   'P 1'
#
loop_
_entity.id
_entity.type
_entity.pdbx_description
1 polymer ?
#
loop_
_entity_poly.entity_id
_entity_poly.type
_entity_poly.pdbx_seq_one_letter_code
_entity_poly.pdbx_strand_id
1 'polypeptide(L)'
;MNGTLAPVTRHLDLPGGRIAFDDTGHGEGAPVVLLPGMLDSRAAYRHLRPLLTAAGRRVITMDLRGFGESSVVWDDYSPAAIAGDVLALLDHLGIDRAVLAGNSYTGASVVRAAGDAPGRVAGIVLLDAFVENVPPGALQRLALGAMGALLVHSPAFWGLYHRRMAYPGPKPADHEEYVAGLVAAMRVPGRKTATRGYVRGDSAPTGWTAAVRCPALVVMGSKDPDFGKPELVADRQAAALNARKVMIEGAGHYPMADHPRATADALLAFLADLA
;
A
#
# COMPACT_ATOMS: atom_id res chain seq x y z
N MET A 1 23.71 20.64 4.36
CA MET A 1 22.91 19.80 5.28
C MET A 1 21.49 20.33 5.25
N ASN A 2 20.68 19.89 4.29
CA ASN A 2 19.25 20.21 4.30
C ASN A 2 18.57 19.19 5.22
N GLY A 3 18.33 19.59 6.46
CA GLY A 3 17.50 18.82 7.36
C GLY A 3 16.10 18.73 6.78
N THR A 4 15.75 17.56 6.26
CA THR A 4 14.38 17.26 5.86
C THR A 4 13.54 17.34 7.13
N LEU A 5 12.74 18.40 7.28
CA LEU A 5 11.78 18.51 8.37
C LEU A 5 10.92 17.25 8.39
N ALA A 6 10.67 16.71 9.57
CA ALA A 6 9.73 15.61 9.72
C ALA A 6 8.40 15.99 9.06
N PRO A 7 7.76 15.07 8.33
CA PRO A 7 6.50 15.37 7.68
C PRO A 7 5.45 15.81 8.69
N VAL A 8 4.74 16.89 8.37
CA VAL A 8 3.63 17.39 9.21
C VAL A 8 2.39 16.59 8.88
N THR A 9 1.85 15.88 9.90
CA THR A 9 0.58 15.17 9.75
C THR A 9 -0.57 16.16 9.54
N ARG A 10 -1.32 15.93 8.48
CA ARG A 10 -2.57 16.63 8.13
C ARG A 10 -3.72 15.63 8.19
N HIS A 11 -4.95 16.14 8.22
CA HIS A 11 -6.14 15.30 8.28
C HIS A 11 -7.16 15.71 7.24
N LEU A 12 -7.81 14.72 6.65
CA LEU A 12 -8.99 14.85 5.81
C LEU A 12 -10.20 14.37 6.61
N ASP A 13 -11.18 15.23 6.85
CA ASP A 13 -12.43 14.85 7.47
C ASP A 13 -13.36 14.19 6.43
N LEU A 14 -13.90 13.03 6.78
CA LEU A 14 -14.83 12.26 5.97
C LEU A 14 -16.05 11.84 6.81
N PRO A 15 -17.17 11.50 6.18
CA PRO A 15 -18.28 10.87 6.89
C PRO A 15 -17.81 9.61 7.64
N GLY A 16 -17.94 9.59 8.95
CA GLY A 16 -17.54 8.48 9.81
C GLY A 16 -16.14 8.59 10.43
N GLY A 17 -15.31 9.57 10.05
CA GLY A 17 -13.99 9.74 10.65
C GLY A 17 -13.07 10.64 9.86
N ARG A 18 -11.78 10.57 10.19
CA ARG A 18 -10.74 11.34 9.49
C ARG A 18 -9.59 10.45 9.05
N ILE A 19 -9.00 10.78 7.93
CA ILE A 19 -7.81 10.13 7.36
C ILE A 19 -6.60 11.03 7.61
N ALA A 20 -5.54 10.48 8.18
CA ALA A 20 -4.27 11.17 8.34
C ALA A 20 -3.39 10.99 7.10
N PHE A 21 -2.71 12.05 6.71
CA PHE A 21 -1.79 12.05 5.57
C PHE A 21 -0.65 13.05 5.75
N ASP A 22 0.42 12.86 4.98
CA ASP A 22 1.50 13.81 4.78
C ASP A 22 1.55 14.21 3.31
N ASP A 23 1.97 15.43 3.04
CA ASP A 23 2.12 15.97 1.69
C ASP A 23 3.40 16.81 1.61
N THR A 24 4.25 16.56 0.65
CA THR A 24 5.47 17.35 0.41
C THR A 24 5.19 18.72 -0.23
N GLY A 25 3.94 18.97 -0.63
CA GLY A 25 3.43 20.26 -1.08
C GLY A 25 3.60 20.53 -2.57
N HIS A 26 4.77 20.34 -3.14
CA HIS A 26 5.05 20.64 -4.56
C HIS A 26 6.05 19.63 -5.15
N GLY A 27 6.10 19.61 -6.47
CA GLY A 27 6.97 18.72 -7.25
C GLY A 27 6.58 18.75 -8.72
N GLU A 28 7.38 18.10 -9.55
CA GLU A 28 7.15 18.02 -10.98
C GLU A 28 6.24 16.88 -11.40
N GLY A 29 5.44 17.09 -12.43
CA GLY A 29 4.52 16.10 -12.99
C GLY A 29 3.35 15.75 -12.04
N ALA A 30 2.67 14.65 -12.33
CA ALA A 30 1.57 14.18 -11.51
C ALA A 30 2.05 13.78 -10.12
N PRO A 31 1.38 14.23 -9.04
CA PRO A 31 1.70 13.80 -7.67
C PRO A 31 1.58 12.29 -7.50
N VAL A 32 2.38 11.73 -6.60
CA VAL A 32 2.35 10.30 -6.26
C VAL A 32 1.70 10.12 -4.90
N VAL A 33 0.60 9.36 -4.84
CA VAL A 33 -0.07 8.98 -3.59
C VAL A 33 0.33 7.56 -3.24
N LEU A 34 0.91 7.37 -2.05
CA LEU A 34 1.41 6.10 -1.55
C LEU A 34 0.48 5.55 -0.45
N LEU A 35 -0.06 4.36 -0.66
CA LEU A 35 -0.97 3.67 0.25
C LEU A 35 -0.26 2.45 0.85
N PRO A 36 -0.15 2.34 2.19
CA PRO A 36 0.45 1.18 2.85
C PRO A 36 -0.43 -0.07 2.72
N GLY A 37 0.14 -1.22 3.07
CA GLY A 37 -0.61 -2.45 3.24
C GLY A 37 -1.57 -2.39 4.44
N MET A 38 -2.44 -3.40 4.56
CA MET A 38 -3.30 -3.52 5.74
C MET A 38 -2.47 -3.63 7.03
N LEU A 39 -3.01 -3.14 8.13
CA LEU A 39 -2.39 -3.19 9.48
C LEU A 39 -1.07 -2.42 9.59
N ASP A 40 -0.77 -1.58 8.62
CA ASP A 40 0.41 -0.74 8.55
C ASP A 40 0.03 0.76 8.56
N SER A 41 1.00 1.62 8.38
CA SER A 41 0.84 3.07 8.33
C SER A 41 1.68 3.66 7.19
N ARG A 42 1.49 4.95 6.94
CA ARG A 42 2.31 5.71 5.97
C ARG A 42 3.82 5.64 6.24
N ALA A 43 4.23 5.26 7.47
CA ALA A 43 5.63 5.01 7.80
C ALA A 43 6.25 3.82 7.05
N ALA A 44 5.46 2.96 6.41
CA ALA A 44 5.97 1.93 5.48
C ALA A 44 6.85 2.53 4.38
N TYR A 45 6.54 3.77 3.98
CA TYR A 45 7.24 4.50 2.91
C TYR A 45 8.37 5.43 3.40
N ARG A 46 8.79 5.34 4.66
CA ARG A 46 9.82 6.21 5.27
C ARG A 46 11.18 6.20 4.55
N HIS A 47 11.49 5.12 3.84
CA HIS A 47 12.73 5.00 3.05
C HIS A 47 12.54 5.34 1.56
N LEU A 48 11.37 5.05 0.98
CA LEU A 48 11.07 5.35 -0.42
C LEU A 48 10.73 6.83 -0.64
N ARG A 49 9.87 7.40 0.23
CA ARG A 49 9.38 8.79 0.10
C ARG A 49 10.49 9.83 -0.06
N PRO A 50 11.58 9.81 0.75
CA PRO A 50 12.68 10.77 0.59
C PRO A 50 13.38 10.67 -0.78
N LEU A 51 13.48 9.48 -1.36
CA LEU A 51 14.11 9.26 -2.65
C LEU A 51 13.28 9.88 -3.79
N LEU A 52 11.97 9.67 -3.76
CA LEU A 52 11.06 10.28 -4.74
C LEU A 52 11.02 11.80 -4.59
N THR A 53 11.01 12.32 -3.36
CA THR A 53 11.04 13.76 -3.09
C THR A 53 12.35 14.39 -3.55
N ALA A 54 13.49 13.73 -3.30
CA ALA A 54 14.80 14.20 -3.78
C ALA A 54 14.92 14.24 -5.31
N ALA A 55 14.13 13.40 -6.00
CA ALA A 55 13.99 13.41 -7.45
C ALA A 55 12.94 14.44 -7.96
N GLY A 56 12.52 15.39 -7.12
CA GLY A 56 11.62 16.48 -7.49
C GLY A 56 10.12 16.10 -7.54
N ARG A 57 9.70 14.92 -7.05
CA ARG A 57 8.30 14.52 -7.10
C ARG A 57 7.53 15.00 -5.87
N ARG A 58 6.28 15.49 -6.06
CA ARG A 58 5.34 15.68 -4.97
C ARG A 58 4.84 14.33 -4.51
N VAL A 59 5.01 14.01 -3.22
CA VAL A 59 4.64 12.72 -2.64
C VAL A 59 3.65 12.94 -1.50
N ILE A 60 2.53 12.25 -1.58
CA ILE A 60 1.52 12.18 -0.54
C ILE A 60 1.52 10.76 0.02
N THR A 61 1.58 10.62 1.33
CA THR A 61 1.43 9.33 2.01
C THR A 61 0.23 9.40 2.93
N MET A 62 -0.63 8.40 2.92
CA MET A 62 -1.82 8.39 3.77
C MET A 62 -1.89 7.14 4.65
N ASP A 63 -2.47 7.29 5.84
CA ASP A 63 -2.84 6.18 6.69
C ASP A 63 -4.21 5.64 6.29
N LEU A 64 -4.37 4.33 6.36
CA LEU A 64 -5.64 3.69 6.07
C LEU A 64 -6.63 3.86 7.23
N ARG A 65 -7.91 3.68 6.93
CA ARG A 65 -8.98 3.55 7.92
C ARG A 65 -8.56 2.56 9.01
N GLY A 66 -8.65 2.95 10.27
CA GLY A 66 -8.33 2.07 11.41
C GLY A 66 -6.88 2.03 11.85
N PHE A 67 -5.92 2.59 11.07
CA PHE A 67 -4.49 2.50 11.36
C PHE A 67 -3.78 3.86 11.29
N GLY A 68 -2.49 3.85 11.68
CA GLY A 68 -1.71 5.07 11.81
C GLY A 68 -2.35 6.10 12.74
N GLU A 69 -2.49 7.33 12.27
CA GLU A 69 -3.16 8.44 12.96
C GLU A 69 -4.57 8.74 12.39
N SER A 70 -5.06 7.87 11.49
CA SER A 70 -6.45 7.90 11.03
C SER A 70 -7.42 7.43 12.11
N SER A 71 -8.69 7.84 12.04
CA SER A 71 -9.76 7.35 12.93
C SER A 71 -9.82 5.83 12.94
N VAL A 72 -10.04 5.27 14.13
CA VAL A 72 -9.93 3.82 14.35
C VAL A 72 -11.18 3.08 13.89
N VAL A 73 -12.36 3.63 14.15
CA VAL A 73 -13.65 2.94 13.92
C VAL A 73 -14.30 3.47 12.65
N TRP A 74 -14.61 2.56 11.73
CA TRP A 74 -15.32 2.80 10.49
C TRP A 74 -16.31 1.67 10.24
N ASP A 75 -17.35 1.93 9.45
CA ASP A 75 -18.33 0.92 9.07
C ASP A 75 -17.80 -0.02 7.97
N ASP A 76 -16.87 0.48 7.13
CA ASP A 76 -16.33 -0.24 5.98
C ASP A 76 -14.80 -0.07 5.89
N TYR A 77 -14.08 -1.18 5.74
CA TYR A 77 -12.62 -1.26 5.57
C TYR A 77 -12.23 -1.86 4.21
N SER A 78 -13.19 -2.00 3.30
CA SER A 78 -12.97 -2.62 2.00
C SER A 78 -12.00 -1.82 1.11
N PRO A 79 -11.40 -2.45 0.09
CA PRO A 79 -10.61 -1.74 -0.90
C PRO A 79 -11.41 -0.67 -1.64
N ALA A 80 -12.72 -0.85 -1.82
CA ALA A 80 -13.59 0.15 -2.44
C ALA A 80 -13.75 1.40 -1.55
N ALA A 81 -13.90 1.22 -0.23
CA ALA A 81 -13.95 2.33 0.70
C ALA A 81 -12.63 3.13 0.72
N ILE A 82 -11.49 2.44 0.70
CA ILE A 82 -10.17 3.08 0.63
C ILE A 82 -9.98 3.79 -0.71
N ALA A 83 -10.45 3.24 -1.82
CA ALA A 83 -10.45 3.92 -3.12
C ALA A 83 -11.21 5.25 -3.06
N GLY A 84 -12.38 5.26 -2.40
CA GLY A 84 -13.13 6.49 -2.14
C GLY A 84 -12.36 7.51 -1.31
N ASP A 85 -11.63 7.06 -0.27
CA ASP A 85 -10.80 7.94 0.57
C ASP A 85 -9.68 8.61 -0.24
N VAL A 86 -9.04 7.85 -1.13
CA VAL A 86 -7.99 8.39 -2.00
C VAL A 86 -8.56 9.46 -2.94
N LEU A 87 -9.69 9.20 -3.58
CA LEU A 87 -10.32 10.18 -4.48
C LEU A 87 -10.76 11.44 -3.72
N ALA A 88 -11.32 11.28 -2.53
CA ALA A 88 -11.66 12.40 -1.65
C ALA A 88 -10.41 13.18 -1.19
N LEU A 89 -9.28 12.51 -0.97
CA LEU A 89 -8.01 13.17 -0.66
C LEU A 89 -7.51 14.01 -1.85
N LEU A 90 -7.63 13.52 -3.09
CA LEU A 90 -7.30 14.30 -4.28
C LEU A 90 -8.18 15.56 -4.38
N ASP A 91 -9.49 15.43 -4.10
CA ASP A 91 -10.42 16.58 -4.11
C ASP A 91 -10.05 17.60 -3.03
N HIS A 92 -9.78 17.14 -1.81
CA HIS A 92 -9.36 17.99 -0.69
C HIS A 92 -8.07 18.78 -0.98
N LEU A 93 -7.14 18.18 -1.72
CA LEU A 93 -5.85 18.80 -2.08
C LEU A 93 -5.90 19.59 -3.38
N GLY A 94 -7.05 19.64 -4.06
CA GLY A 94 -7.19 20.31 -5.38
C GLY A 94 -6.30 19.66 -6.45
N ILE A 95 -6.11 18.34 -6.37
CA ILE A 95 -5.31 17.58 -7.33
C ILE A 95 -6.23 16.99 -8.38
N ASP A 96 -6.11 17.45 -9.60
CA ASP A 96 -6.94 16.94 -10.71
C ASP A 96 -6.61 15.49 -11.04
N ARG A 97 -5.32 15.15 -11.07
CA ARG A 97 -4.85 13.83 -11.49
C ARG A 97 -3.56 13.42 -10.76
N ALA A 98 -3.49 12.15 -10.30
CA ALA A 98 -2.35 11.62 -9.55
C ALA A 98 -1.95 10.21 -10.01
N VAL A 99 -0.73 9.79 -9.71
CA VAL A 99 -0.30 8.40 -9.75
C VAL A 99 -0.58 7.78 -8.38
N LEU A 100 -1.25 6.62 -8.35
CA LEU A 100 -1.60 5.92 -7.12
C LEU A 100 -0.73 4.68 -6.98
N ALA A 101 -0.02 4.56 -5.86
CA ALA A 101 0.79 3.38 -5.55
C ALA A 101 0.23 2.66 -4.33
N GLY A 102 -0.09 1.37 -4.48
CA GLY A 102 -0.64 0.55 -3.40
C GLY A 102 0.24 -0.66 -3.10
N ASN A 103 0.55 -0.86 -1.81
CA ASN A 103 1.25 -2.05 -1.33
C ASN A 103 0.25 -3.09 -0.83
N SER A 104 0.47 -4.36 -1.15
CA SER A 104 -0.29 -5.47 -0.58
C SER A 104 -1.80 -5.30 -0.80
N TYR A 105 -2.57 -5.24 0.27
CA TYR A 105 -4.03 -5.06 0.28
C TYR A 105 -4.51 -3.85 -0.54
N THR A 106 -3.80 -2.74 -0.50
CA THR A 106 -4.20 -1.51 -1.19
C THR A 106 -3.93 -1.51 -2.69
N GLY A 107 -3.30 -2.56 -3.22
CA GLY A 107 -3.26 -2.79 -4.66
C GLY A 107 -4.66 -2.86 -5.27
N ALA A 108 -5.59 -3.57 -4.63
CA ALA A 108 -7.00 -3.60 -5.05
C ALA A 108 -7.66 -2.21 -4.97
N SER A 109 -7.29 -1.39 -3.97
CA SER A 109 -7.84 -0.04 -3.81
C SER A 109 -7.41 0.90 -4.94
N VAL A 110 -6.14 0.87 -5.35
CA VAL A 110 -5.67 1.72 -6.47
C VAL A 110 -6.23 1.26 -7.80
N VAL A 111 -6.39 -0.05 -8.01
CA VAL A 111 -7.07 -0.61 -9.19
C VAL A 111 -8.53 -0.15 -9.22
N ARG A 112 -9.22 -0.20 -8.09
CA ARG A 112 -10.60 0.25 -7.95
C ARG A 112 -10.74 1.74 -8.24
N ALA A 113 -9.90 2.60 -7.64
CA ALA A 113 -9.92 4.05 -7.89
C ALA A 113 -9.67 4.39 -9.36
N ALA A 114 -8.74 3.68 -10.02
CA ALA A 114 -8.46 3.87 -11.44
C ALA A 114 -9.64 3.46 -12.35
N GLY A 115 -10.38 2.43 -11.97
CA GLY A 115 -11.58 2.00 -12.69
C GLY A 115 -12.77 2.94 -12.50
N ASP A 116 -12.99 3.41 -11.27
CA ASP A 116 -14.12 4.29 -10.91
C ASP A 116 -13.93 5.72 -11.43
N ALA A 117 -12.70 6.22 -11.48
CA ALA A 117 -12.38 7.60 -11.83
C ALA A 117 -11.17 7.68 -12.80
N PRO A 118 -11.30 7.17 -14.04
CA PRO A 118 -10.17 7.07 -14.97
C PRO A 118 -9.56 8.43 -15.33
N GLY A 119 -10.33 9.52 -15.25
CA GLY A 119 -9.82 10.89 -15.45
C GLY A 119 -8.96 11.41 -14.31
N ARG A 120 -9.05 10.82 -13.11
CA ARG A 120 -8.36 11.25 -11.90
C ARG A 120 -7.04 10.50 -11.65
N VAL A 121 -6.81 9.39 -12.35
CA VAL A 121 -5.65 8.52 -12.15
C VAL A 121 -4.75 8.56 -13.37
N ALA A 122 -3.53 9.09 -13.19
CA ALA A 122 -2.52 9.22 -14.25
C ALA A 122 -1.82 7.88 -14.53
N GLY A 123 -1.70 7.04 -13.51
CA GLY A 123 -1.11 5.71 -13.56
C GLY A 123 -1.26 5.02 -12.22
N ILE A 124 -1.10 3.70 -12.21
CA ILE A 124 -1.10 2.92 -10.96
C ILE A 124 0.22 2.16 -10.81
N VAL A 125 0.67 2.01 -9.57
CA VAL A 125 1.83 1.21 -9.18
C VAL A 125 1.38 0.18 -8.17
N LEU A 126 1.63 -1.08 -8.45
CA LEU A 126 1.33 -2.23 -7.60
C LEU A 126 2.64 -2.70 -6.95
N LEU A 127 2.74 -2.55 -5.62
CA LEU A 127 3.91 -2.94 -4.84
C LEU A 127 3.55 -4.21 -4.05
N ASP A 128 4.02 -5.38 -4.51
CA ASP A 128 3.69 -6.67 -3.88
C ASP A 128 2.19 -6.80 -3.56
N ALA A 129 1.37 -6.48 -4.55
CA ALA A 129 -0.03 -6.17 -4.36
C ALA A 129 -0.96 -7.37 -4.60
N PHE A 130 -2.04 -7.43 -3.83
CA PHE A 130 -3.17 -8.32 -4.11
C PHE A 130 -4.19 -7.57 -4.96
N VAL A 131 -4.44 -8.03 -6.19
CA VAL A 131 -5.37 -7.37 -7.13
C VAL A 131 -6.44 -8.31 -7.67
N GLU A 132 -6.32 -9.61 -7.43
CA GLU A 132 -7.30 -10.62 -7.81
C GLU A 132 -7.43 -11.69 -6.72
N ASN A 133 -8.65 -11.99 -6.32
CA ASN A 133 -8.93 -13.16 -5.50
C ASN A 133 -9.04 -14.40 -6.37
N VAL A 134 -8.02 -15.25 -6.34
CA VAL A 134 -8.20 -16.64 -6.75
C VAL A 134 -8.90 -17.36 -5.60
N PRO A 135 -10.12 -17.90 -5.79
CA PRO A 135 -10.83 -18.55 -4.71
C PRO A 135 -9.99 -19.66 -4.10
N PRO A 136 -9.67 -19.62 -2.80
CA PRO A 136 -8.83 -20.64 -2.17
C PRO A 136 -9.57 -21.97 -2.07
N GLY A 137 -8.85 -23.09 -2.19
CA GLY A 137 -9.38 -24.41 -1.89
C GLY A 137 -9.81 -24.54 -0.42
N ALA A 138 -10.55 -25.61 -0.08
CA ALA A 138 -11.11 -25.78 1.27
C ALA A 138 -10.03 -25.76 2.39
N LEU A 139 -8.92 -26.47 2.19
CA LEU A 139 -7.82 -26.50 3.15
C LEU A 139 -7.13 -25.12 3.27
N GLN A 140 -6.95 -24.44 2.16
CA GLN A 140 -6.36 -23.09 2.14
C GLN A 140 -7.29 -22.09 2.84
N ARG A 141 -8.60 -22.18 2.66
CA ARG A 141 -9.58 -21.35 3.41
C ARG A 141 -9.46 -21.55 4.92
N LEU A 142 -9.31 -22.79 5.36
CA LEU A 142 -9.12 -23.09 6.78
C LEU A 142 -7.82 -22.46 7.33
N ALA A 143 -6.72 -22.60 6.59
CA ALA A 143 -5.43 -22.01 6.95
C ALA A 143 -5.49 -20.47 6.99
N LEU A 144 -6.10 -19.84 5.99
CA LEU A 144 -6.29 -18.38 5.94
C LEU A 144 -7.21 -17.90 7.07
N GLY A 145 -8.26 -18.65 7.40
CA GLY A 145 -9.12 -18.35 8.55
C GLY A 145 -8.38 -18.41 9.89
N ALA A 146 -7.54 -19.43 10.09
CA ALA A 146 -6.69 -19.54 11.28
C ALA A 146 -5.65 -18.40 11.36
N MET A 147 -5.03 -18.06 10.26
CA MET A 147 -4.08 -16.93 10.16
C MET A 147 -4.80 -15.61 10.48
N GLY A 148 -5.95 -15.37 9.86
CA GLY A 148 -6.76 -14.19 10.15
C GLY A 148 -7.15 -14.08 11.62
N ALA A 149 -7.53 -15.20 12.27
CA ALA A 149 -7.79 -15.22 13.70
C ALA A 149 -6.54 -14.85 14.53
N LEU A 150 -5.36 -15.36 14.15
CA LEU A 150 -4.11 -15.00 14.81
C LEU A 150 -3.79 -13.50 14.65
N LEU A 151 -3.97 -12.93 13.48
CA LEU A 151 -3.80 -11.49 13.24
C LEU A 151 -4.72 -10.65 14.12
N VAL A 152 -6.01 -11.03 14.21
CA VAL A 152 -7.00 -10.30 15.01
C VAL A 152 -6.72 -10.39 16.51
N HIS A 153 -6.16 -11.50 17.00
CA HIS A 153 -6.03 -11.76 18.44
C HIS A 153 -4.60 -11.60 18.97
N SER A 154 -3.59 -11.55 18.12
CA SER A 154 -2.20 -11.52 18.55
C SER A 154 -1.37 -10.47 17.80
N PRO A 155 -1.25 -9.24 18.33
CA PRO A 155 -0.30 -8.25 17.79
C PRO A 155 1.15 -8.79 17.70
N ALA A 156 1.53 -9.68 18.62
CA ALA A 156 2.84 -10.31 18.61
C ALA A 156 3.06 -11.20 17.38
N PHE A 157 2.01 -11.83 16.86
CA PHE A 157 2.07 -12.62 15.63
C PHE A 157 2.40 -11.74 14.43
N TRP A 158 1.78 -10.55 14.32
CA TRP A 158 2.10 -9.56 13.29
C TRP A 158 3.56 -9.10 13.37
N GLY A 159 4.04 -8.83 14.59
CA GLY A 159 5.45 -8.52 14.82
C GLY A 159 6.39 -9.68 14.44
N LEU A 160 6.01 -10.92 14.69
CA LEU A 160 6.78 -12.11 14.29
C LEU A 160 6.86 -12.25 12.77
N TYR A 161 5.74 -12.04 12.06
CA TYR A 161 5.69 -12.04 10.60
C TYR A 161 6.69 -11.03 10.02
N HIS A 162 6.66 -9.78 10.47
CA HIS A 162 7.59 -8.74 10.02
C HIS A 162 9.05 -9.09 10.31
N ARG A 163 9.34 -9.64 11.50
CA ARG A 163 10.71 -9.96 11.90
C ARG A 163 11.30 -11.17 11.19
N ARG A 164 10.46 -12.12 10.78
CA ARG A 164 10.95 -13.43 10.31
C ARG A 164 10.64 -13.73 8.86
N MET A 165 9.58 -13.15 8.30
CA MET A 165 9.08 -13.54 6.98
C MET A 165 9.08 -12.39 5.98
N ALA A 166 8.46 -11.26 6.33
CA ALA A 166 8.23 -10.15 5.40
C ALA A 166 9.50 -9.54 4.80
N TYR A 167 10.63 -9.68 5.48
CA TYR A 167 11.95 -9.18 5.07
C TYR A 167 12.97 -10.33 5.01
N PRO A 168 12.98 -11.13 3.94
CA PRO A 168 13.91 -12.26 3.79
C PRO A 168 15.34 -11.82 3.49
N GLY A 169 15.52 -10.59 2.99
CA GLY A 169 16.80 -9.96 2.68
C GLY A 169 17.33 -9.05 3.80
N PRO A 170 18.15 -8.04 3.44
CA PRO A 170 18.64 -7.03 4.38
C PRO A 170 17.46 -6.27 4.99
N LYS A 171 17.50 -6.10 6.30
CA LYS A 171 16.50 -5.30 7.01
C LYS A 171 16.97 -3.86 7.14
N PRO A 172 16.06 -2.86 7.06
CA PRO A 172 16.40 -1.48 7.39
C PRO A 172 16.99 -1.36 8.81
N ALA A 173 17.87 -0.40 9.02
CA ALA A 173 18.52 -0.21 10.32
C ALA A 173 17.51 0.09 11.45
N ASP A 174 16.39 0.71 11.12
CA ASP A 174 15.29 1.06 12.04
C ASP A 174 14.19 -0.02 12.11
N HIS A 175 14.43 -1.22 11.55
CA HIS A 175 13.42 -2.27 11.40
C HIS A 175 12.79 -2.68 12.74
N GLU A 176 13.57 -2.88 13.79
CA GLU A 176 13.04 -3.31 15.09
C GLU A 176 12.19 -2.22 15.76
N GLU A 177 12.59 -0.96 15.65
CA GLU A 177 11.80 0.18 16.14
C GLU A 177 10.47 0.28 15.37
N TYR A 178 10.53 0.18 14.05
CA TYR A 178 9.34 0.18 13.20
C TYR A 178 8.37 -0.95 13.56
N VAL A 179 8.84 -2.19 13.69
CA VAL A 179 8.00 -3.34 14.06
C VAL A 179 7.45 -3.20 15.47
N ALA A 180 8.22 -2.67 16.42
CA ALA A 180 7.73 -2.37 17.77
C ALA A 180 6.58 -1.36 17.73
N GLY A 181 6.68 -0.33 16.88
CA GLY A 181 5.63 0.66 16.62
C GLY A 181 4.35 0.02 16.06
N LEU A 182 4.47 -0.86 15.06
CA LEU A 182 3.34 -1.60 14.49
C LEU A 182 2.61 -2.44 15.56
N VAL A 183 3.37 -3.20 16.35
CA VAL A 183 2.81 -4.03 17.43
C VAL A 183 2.12 -3.18 18.50
N ALA A 184 2.71 -2.05 18.87
CA ALA A 184 2.10 -1.11 19.81
C ALA A 184 0.81 -0.50 19.24
N ALA A 185 0.84 -0.10 17.96
CA ALA A 185 -0.31 0.43 17.26
C ALA A 185 -1.50 -0.53 17.27
N MET A 186 -1.29 -1.83 17.07
CA MET A 186 -2.37 -2.82 17.10
C MET A 186 -3.04 -2.98 18.47
N ARG A 187 -2.42 -2.49 19.56
CA ARG A 187 -2.97 -2.54 20.92
C ARG A 187 -3.87 -1.35 21.27
N VAL A 188 -3.92 -0.35 20.41
CA VAL A 188 -4.80 0.82 20.58
C VAL A 188 -6.27 0.36 20.63
N PRO A 189 -7.09 0.88 21.58
CA PRO A 189 -8.51 0.54 21.68
C PRO A 189 -9.24 0.70 20.33
N GLY A 190 -10.05 -0.28 19.96
CA GLY A 190 -10.79 -0.30 18.70
C GLY A 190 -10.04 -0.92 17.51
N ARG A 191 -8.70 -0.96 17.49
CA ARG A 191 -7.92 -1.51 16.36
C ARG A 191 -8.15 -2.99 16.11
N LYS A 192 -8.52 -3.76 17.14
CA LYS A 192 -8.96 -5.14 16.94
C LYS A 192 -10.19 -5.24 16.04
N THR A 193 -11.11 -4.29 16.13
CA THR A 193 -12.29 -4.22 15.25
C THR A 193 -11.87 -3.87 13.82
N ALA A 194 -10.98 -2.89 13.65
CA ALA A 194 -10.43 -2.55 12.35
C ALA A 194 -9.69 -3.74 11.71
N THR A 195 -8.79 -4.39 12.45
CA THR A 195 -8.09 -5.61 12.00
C THR A 195 -9.08 -6.69 11.53
N ARG A 196 -10.16 -6.90 12.29
CA ARG A 196 -11.20 -7.86 11.92
C ARG A 196 -11.93 -7.44 10.63
N GLY A 197 -12.16 -6.15 10.43
CA GLY A 197 -12.74 -5.59 9.20
C GLY A 197 -11.89 -5.91 7.99
N TYR A 198 -10.59 -5.69 8.05
CA TYR A 198 -9.64 -6.01 6.97
C TYR A 198 -9.58 -7.52 6.67
N VAL A 199 -9.47 -8.34 7.71
CA VAL A 199 -9.35 -9.82 7.55
C VAL A 199 -10.64 -10.45 7.00
N ARG A 200 -11.81 -9.89 7.30
CA ARG A 200 -13.10 -10.41 6.84
C ARG A 200 -13.57 -9.81 5.52
N GLY A 201 -13.05 -8.66 5.14
CA GLY A 201 -13.40 -7.99 3.91
C GLY A 201 -12.98 -8.80 2.68
N ASP A 202 -13.73 -8.66 1.60
CA ASP A 202 -13.30 -9.17 0.29
C ASP A 202 -12.14 -8.31 -0.22
N SER A 203 -10.95 -8.86 -0.21
CA SER A 203 -9.72 -8.10 -0.44
C SER A 203 -9.53 -7.68 -1.90
N ALA A 204 -10.10 -8.39 -2.87
CA ALA A 204 -9.96 -8.05 -4.30
C ALA A 204 -11.01 -8.78 -5.16
N PRO A 205 -12.19 -8.19 -5.38
CA PRO A 205 -13.17 -8.77 -6.30
C PRO A 205 -12.58 -8.95 -7.70
N THR A 206 -12.84 -10.10 -8.29
CA THR A 206 -12.42 -10.41 -9.67
C THR A 206 -13.02 -9.40 -10.66
N GLY A 207 -12.22 -8.99 -11.66
CA GLY A 207 -12.69 -8.18 -12.79
C GLY A 207 -12.46 -6.67 -12.64
N TRP A 208 -11.98 -6.16 -11.53
CA TRP A 208 -11.68 -4.72 -11.41
C TRP A 208 -10.55 -4.28 -12.34
N THR A 209 -9.58 -5.15 -12.62
CA THR A 209 -8.46 -4.87 -13.53
C THR A 209 -8.94 -4.52 -14.94
N ALA A 210 -10.05 -5.10 -15.39
CA ALA A 210 -10.63 -4.85 -16.72
C ALA A 210 -11.15 -3.41 -16.91
N ALA A 211 -11.41 -2.67 -15.83
CA ALA A 211 -11.86 -1.28 -15.88
C ALA A 211 -10.71 -0.27 -15.95
N VAL A 212 -9.47 -0.68 -15.64
CA VAL A 212 -8.30 0.21 -15.65
C VAL A 212 -7.96 0.65 -17.08
N ARG A 213 -7.73 1.96 -17.28
CA ARG A 213 -7.41 2.56 -18.57
C ARG A 213 -6.09 3.34 -18.56
N CYS A 214 -5.53 3.59 -17.40
CA CYS A 214 -4.24 4.29 -17.26
C CYS A 214 -3.07 3.28 -17.35
N PRO A 215 -1.85 3.77 -17.66
CA PRO A 215 -0.63 2.98 -17.52
C PRO A 215 -0.49 2.36 -16.14
N ALA A 216 0.12 1.18 -16.07
CA ALA A 216 0.33 0.45 -14.83
C ALA A 216 1.76 -0.07 -14.72
N LEU A 217 2.29 -0.11 -13.49
CA LEU A 217 3.56 -0.73 -13.14
C LEU A 217 3.33 -1.77 -12.04
N VAL A 218 3.82 -2.99 -12.26
CA VAL A 218 3.89 -4.03 -11.24
C VAL A 218 5.33 -4.12 -10.74
N VAL A 219 5.53 -3.89 -9.45
CA VAL A 219 6.80 -4.10 -8.74
C VAL A 219 6.60 -5.22 -7.75
N MET A 220 7.44 -6.25 -7.81
CA MET A 220 7.30 -7.45 -6.99
C MET A 220 8.66 -7.87 -6.43
N GLY A 221 8.72 -8.15 -5.13
CA GLY A 221 9.88 -8.74 -4.50
C GLY A 221 10.06 -10.19 -4.93
N SER A 222 11.27 -10.58 -5.37
CA SER A 222 11.53 -11.96 -5.86
C SER A 222 11.42 -13.01 -4.75
N LYS A 223 11.46 -12.59 -3.48
CA LYS A 223 11.36 -13.45 -2.29
C LYS A 223 10.15 -13.09 -1.40
N ASP A 224 9.11 -12.51 -1.99
CA ASP A 224 7.90 -12.20 -1.23
C ASP A 224 7.26 -13.47 -0.67
N PRO A 225 7.16 -13.62 0.67
CA PRO A 225 6.63 -14.82 1.31
C PRO A 225 5.12 -15.00 1.16
N ASP A 226 4.41 -13.93 0.82
CA ASP A 226 2.95 -13.95 0.70
C ASP A 226 2.49 -14.56 -0.62
N PHE A 227 3.42 -14.68 -1.58
CA PHE A 227 3.21 -15.31 -2.86
C PHE A 227 4.09 -16.56 -3.01
N GLY A 228 3.47 -17.73 -3.20
CA GLY A 228 4.24 -18.98 -3.39
C GLY A 228 5.11 -18.97 -4.66
N LYS A 229 4.77 -18.13 -5.65
CA LYS A 229 5.51 -17.89 -6.89
C LYS A 229 5.37 -16.41 -7.29
N PRO A 230 6.16 -15.50 -6.69
CA PRO A 230 6.02 -14.06 -6.90
C PRO A 230 6.09 -13.65 -8.37
N GLU A 231 7.05 -14.18 -9.12
CA GLU A 231 7.21 -13.85 -10.54
C GLU A 231 5.97 -14.22 -11.37
N LEU A 232 5.38 -15.40 -11.13
CA LEU A 232 4.18 -15.83 -11.84
C LEU A 232 2.97 -14.94 -11.50
N VAL A 233 2.89 -14.46 -10.26
CA VAL A 233 1.84 -13.52 -9.85
C VAL A 233 2.05 -12.18 -10.52
N ALA A 234 3.27 -11.67 -10.54
CA ALA A 234 3.62 -10.43 -11.24
C ALA A 234 3.32 -10.50 -12.74
N ASP A 235 3.61 -11.64 -13.40
CA ASP A 235 3.30 -11.85 -14.81
C ASP A 235 1.78 -11.81 -15.07
N ARG A 236 0.98 -12.43 -14.22
CA ARG A 236 -0.49 -12.40 -14.33
C ARG A 236 -1.04 -11.00 -14.15
N GLN A 237 -0.56 -10.27 -13.15
CA GLN A 237 -0.97 -8.89 -12.90
C GLN A 237 -0.58 -7.99 -14.08
N ALA A 238 0.65 -8.13 -14.57
CA ALA A 238 1.12 -7.36 -15.72
C ALA A 238 0.28 -7.67 -16.99
N ALA A 239 -0.03 -8.92 -17.23
CA ALA A 239 -0.89 -9.31 -18.36
C ALA A 239 -2.33 -8.76 -18.22
N ALA A 240 -2.93 -8.85 -17.02
CA ALA A 240 -4.29 -8.37 -16.75
C ALA A 240 -4.43 -6.85 -16.91
N LEU A 241 -3.36 -6.09 -16.63
CA LEU A 241 -3.36 -4.63 -16.69
C LEU A 241 -2.63 -4.05 -17.91
N ASN A 242 -2.07 -4.89 -18.77
CA ASN A 242 -1.10 -4.48 -19.80
C ASN A 242 0.02 -3.60 -19.20
N ALA A 243 0.56 -4.03 -18.08
CA ALA A 243 1.46 -3.28 -17.26
C ALA A 243 2.93 -3.61 -17.54
N ARG A 244 3.83 -2.64 -17.27
CA ARG A 244 5.26 -2.92 -17.11
C ARG A 244 5.48 -3.71 -15.82
N LYS A 245 6.34 -4.73 -15.87
CA LYS A 245 6.75 -5.52 -14.69
C LYS A 245 8.19 -5.23 -14.33
N VAL A 246 8.47 -5.09 -13.03
CA VAL A 246 9.81 -5.02 -12.44
C VAL A 246 9.89 -5.97 -11.25
N MET A 247 10.79 -6.94 -11.31
CA MET A 247 11.13 -7.78 -10.16
C MET A 247 12.27 -7.15 -9.39
N ILE A 248 12.11 -7.00 -8.07
CA ILE A 248 13.19 -6.54 -7.19
C ILE A 248 13.88 -7.77 -6.58
N GLU A 249 15.07 -8.05 -7.07
CA GLU A 249 15.82 -9.23 -6.66
C GLU A 249 16.19 -9.21 -5.18
N GLY A 250 15.85 -10.27 -4.46
CA GLY A 250 16.12 -10.41 -3.02
C GLY A 250 15.11 -9.72 -2.11
N ALA A 251 14.23 -8.86 -2.63
CA ALA A 251 13.23 -8.16 -1.83
C ALA A 251 12.12 -9.09 -1.36
N GLY A 252 11.57 -8.79 -0.18
CA GLY A 252 10.38 -9.41 0.37
C GLY A 252 9.12 -8.65 0.05
N HIS A 253 8.16 -8.66 1.00
CA HIS A 253 6.82 -8.05 0.84
C HIS A 253 6.82 -6.51 0.93
N TYR A 254 7.93 -5.90 1.32
CA TYR A 254 8.06 -4.46 1.50
C TYR A 254 9.28 -3.91 0.74
N PRO A 255 9.32 -4.01 -0.62
CA PRO A 255 10.46 -3.56 -1.42
C PRO A 255 10.74 -2.07 -1.23
N MET A 256 9.73 -1.25 -0.93
CA MET A 256 9.88 0.17 -0.61
C MET A 256 10.66 0.42 0.69
N ALA A 257 10.85 -0.60 1.53
CA ALA A 257 11.58 -0.50 2.78
C ALA A 257 12.91 -1.27 2.78
N ASP A 258 12.95 -2.49 2.23
CA ASP A 258 14.17 -3.31 2.21
C ASP A 258 15.08 -3.02 1.01
N HIS A 259 14.51 -2.63 -0.14
CA HIS A 259 15.22 -2.25 -1.37
C HIS A 259 14.75 -0.88 -1.91
N PRO A 260 14.78 0.20 -1.08
CA PRO A 260 14.13 1.46 -1.41
C PRO A 260 14.71 2.14 -2.67
N ARG A 261 16.02 2.00 -2.95
CA ARG A 261 16.65 2.57 -4.14
C ARG A 261 16.16 1.89 -5.42
N ALA A 262 16.22 0.56 -5.48
CA ALA A 262 15.74 -0.19 -6.65
C ALA A 262 14.24 0.05 -6.89
N THR A 263 13.46 0.14 -5.82
CA THR A 263 12.03 0.48 -5.90
C THR A 263 11.83 1.91 -6.39
N ALA A 264 12.61 2.88 -5.89
CA ALA A 264 12.56 4.27 -6.37
C ALA A 264 12.92 4.38 -7.87
N ASP A 265 13.98 3.69 -8.30
CA ASP A 265 14.41 3.71 -9.70
C ASP A 265 13.31 3.16 -10.63
N ALA A 266 12.64 2.07 -10.23
CA ALA A 266 11.51 1.53 -10.99
C ALA A 266 10.33 2.51 -11.09
N LEU A 267 9.97 3.15 -9.97
CA LEU A 267 8.89 4.15 -9.94
C LEU A 267 9.26 5.38 -10.76
N LEU A 268 10.47 5.92 -10.60
CA LEU A 268 10.91 7.13 -11.31
C LEU A 268 10.98 6.92 -12.82
N ALA A 269 11.44 5.75 -13.28
CA ALA A 269 11.40 5.39 -14.69
C ALA A 269 9.96 5.34 -15.23
N PHE A 270 9.03 4.74 -14.47
CA PHE A 270 7.62 4.73 -14.84
C PHE A 270 7.01 6.14 -14.86
N LEU A 271 7.31 6.98 -13.88
CA LEU A 271 6.83 8.36 -13.80
C LEU A 271 7.35 9.25 -14.93
N ALA A 272 8.56 8.97 -15.44
CA ALA A 272 9.11 9.68 -16.59
C ALA A 272 8.36 9.36 -17.89
N ASP A 273 7.84 8.14 -18.03
CA ASP A 273 7.07 7.72 -19.21
C ASP A 273 5.63 8.31 -19.22
N LEU A 274 5.18 8.89 -18.10
CA LEU A 274 3.84 9.51 -17.96
C LEU A 274 3.85 11.04 -18.20
N ALA A 275 5.04 11.64 -18.35
CA ALA A 275 5.25 13.09 -18.45
C ALA A 275 4.92 13.64 -19.84
#